data_d15d959ed116d20deecf22d37145e6aa
#
_entry.id   d15d959ed116d20deecf22d37145e6aa
#
_cell.length_a   1.000
_cell.length_b   1.000
_cell.length_c   1.000
_cell.angle_alpha   90.00
_cell.angle_beta   90.00
_cell.angle_gamma   90.00
#
_symmetry.space_group_name_H-M   'P 1'
#
loop_
_entity.id
_entity.type
_entity.pdbx_description
1 polymer ?
#
loop_
_entity_poly.entity_id
_entity_poly.type
_entity_poly.pdbx_seq_one_letter_code
_entity_poly.pdbx_strand_id
1 'polypeptide(L)'
;MHLASGAPFKVTTFKNRRAWLRGFTLAAETKTMPFRDRYTGLINRYRDHLPVNDDTPIISLGEGNTPLIRLKNIPKLLGKDVDIYVKYEGLNPTGSFKDRGMTMAVTKAVEEGSNAIICASTGNTSAAAAAYAARAGIT
;
A
#
# COMPACT_ATOMS: atom_id res chain seq x y z
N MET A 1 20.84 -30.54 -7.23
CA MET A 1 19.63 -29.83 -6.80
C MET A 1 19.19 -28.94 -7.98
N HIS A 2 18.20 -29.42 -8.75
CA HIS A 2 17.75 -28.75 -9.98
C HIS A 2 16.70 -27.68 -9.63
N LEU A 3 16.98 -26.43 -10.00
CA LEU A 3 15.99 -25.36 -9.96
C LEU A 3 15.10 -25.48 -11.20
N ALA A 4 13.81 -25.61 -10.96
CA ALA A 4 12.79 -25.72 -11.98
C ALA A 4 12.66 -24.38 -12.75
N SER A 5 12.58 -24.49 -14.06
CA SER A 5 12.39 -23.44 -15.05
C SER A 5 11.13 -22.62 -14.83
N GLY A 6 11.27 -21.29 -14.83
CA GLY A 6 10.17 -20.35 -14.80
C GLY A 6 9.28 -20.47 -16.03
N ALA A 7 8.00 -20.67 -15.79
CA ALA A 7 6.99 -20.56 -16.84
C ALA A 7 6.80 -19.08 -17.24
N PRO A 8 6.75 -18.75 -18.53
CA PRO A 8 6.56 -17.37 -18.98
C PRO A 8 5.13 -16.90 -18.66
N PHE A 9 5.01 -15.71 -18.09
CA PHE A 9 3.74 -14.99 -17.98
C PHE A 9 3.15 -14.77 -19.37
N LYS A 10 2.05 -15.45 -19.67
CA LYS A 10 1.27 -15.15 -20.88
C LYS A 10 0.44 -13.89 -20.66
N VAL A 11 0.86 -12.79 -21.25
CA VAL A 11 0.00 -11.61 -21.41
C VAL A 11 -0.99 -11.91 -22.52
N THR A 12 -2.24 -12.16 -22.16
CA THR A 12 -3.31 -12.36 -23.14
C THR A 12 -3.84 -10.98 -23.56
N THR A 13 -3.46 -10.52 -24.73
CA THR A 13 -4.04 -9.32 -25.33
C THR A 13 -5.41 -9.66 -25.92
N PHE A 14 -6.47 -9.14 -25.31
CA PHE A 14 -7.81 -9.25 -25.86
C PHE A 14 -8.01 -8.26 -27.02
N LYS A 15 -8.08 -8.75 -28.25
CA LYS A 15 -8.31 -7.96 -29.48
C LYS A 15 -9.74 -7.41 -29.61
N ASN A 16 -10.64 -7.67 -28.68
CA ASN A 16 -12.04 -7.26 -28.84
C ASN A 16 -12.58 -6.59 -27.57
N ARG A 17 -12.54 -5.25 -27.54
CA ARG A 17 -13.07 -4.41 -26.44
C ARG A 17 -14.56 -4.66 -26.14
N ARG A 18 -15.35 -5.13 -27.12
CA ARG A 18 -16.82 -5.34 -26.94
C ARG A 18 -17.15 -6.64 -26.23
N ALA A 19 -16.28 -7.65 -26.27
CA ALA A 19 -16.50 -8.91 -25.54
C ALA A 19 -16.26 -8.74 -24.03
N TRP A 20 -15.35 -7.83 -23.64
CA TRP A 20 -15.04 -7.55 -22.25
C TRP A 20 -16.21 -6.87 -21.51
N LEU A 21 -16.95 -6.01 -22.20
CA LEU A 21 -18.11 -5.30 -21.63
C LEU A 21 -19.35 -6.20 -21.41
N ARG A 22 -19.49 -7.30 -22.15
CA ARG A 22 -20.63 -8.22 -21.96
C ARG A 22 -20.46 -9.21 -20.80
N GLY A 23 -19.24 -9.49 -20.38
CA GLY A 23 -18.95 -10.32 -19.21
C GLY A 23 -19.18 -9.63 -17.87
N PHE A 24 -19.22 -8.29 -17.86
CA PHE A 24 -19.38 -7.49 -16.63
C PHE A 24 -20.84 -7.18 -16.26
N THR A 25 -21.80 -7.47 -17.13
CA THR A 25 -23.22 -7.14 -16.90
C THR A 25 -23.98 -8.18 -16.06
N LEU A 26 -23.31 -9.21 -15.58
CA LEU A 26 -23.89 -10.25 -14.69
C LEU A 26 -23.21 -10.32 -13.31
N ALA A 27 -22.44 -9.33 -12.96
CA ALA A 27 -21.98 -9.20 -11.58
C ALA A 27 -23.07 -8.47 -10.79
N ALA A 28 -23.78 -9.29 -10.03
CA ALA A 28 -24.58 -8.98 -8.85
C ALA A 28 -24.53 -7.53 -8.39
N GLU A 29 -25.64 -7.04 -7.88
CA GLU A 29 -25.76 -5.91 -6.96
C GLU A 29 -24.73 -6.06 -5.83
N THR A 30 -23.47 -5.78 -6.12
CA THR A 30 -22.49 -5.54 -5.08
C THR A 30 -22.97 -4.27 -4.41
N LYS A 31 -23.49 -4.41 -3.20
CA LYS A 31 -23.68 -3.34 -2.26
C LYS A 31 -22.38 -2.57 -2.23
N THR A 32 -22.25 -1.58 -3.11
CA THR A 32 -21.03 -0.77 -3.19
C THR A 32 -20.93 -0.05 -1.87
N MET A 33 -19.90 -0.38 -1.09
CA MET A 33 -19.61 0.40 0.11
C MET A 33 -19.56 1.87 -0.31
N PRO A 34 -20.21 2.77 0.45
CA PRO A 34 -20.15 4.19 0.17
C PRO A 34 -18.68 4.59 0.03
N PHE A 35 -18.36 5.46 -0.92
CA PHE A 35 -16.99 5.91 -1.21
C PHE A 35 -16.25 6.40 0.06
N ARG A 36 -17.00 6.88 1.05
CA ARG A 36 -16.50 7.32 2.36
C ARG A 36 -15.90 6.20 3.21
N ASP A 37 -16.28 4.94 2.98
CA ASP A 37 -15.82 3.79 3.79
C ASP A 37 -14.61 3.09 3.18
N ARG A 38 -14.16 3.53 1.99
CA ARG A 38 -12.96 2.97 1.37
C ARG A 38 -11.71 3.54 2.02
N TYR A 39 -10.79 2.64 2.36
CA TYR A 39 -9.47 3.05 2.80
C TYR A 39 -8.71 3.71 1.65
N THR A 40 -8.23 4.94 1.86
CA THR A 40 -7.56 5.76 0.85
C THR A 40 -6.15 6.19 1.27
N GLY A 41 -5.55 5.45 2.18
CA GLY A 41 -4.21 5.72 2.69
C GLY A 41 -4.21 6.23 4.13
N LEU A 42 -3.01 6.26 4.68
CA LEU A 42 -2.78 6.55 6.10
C LEU A 42 -3.16 7.99 6.45
N ILE A 43 -2.75 8.96 5.65
CA ILE A 43 -2.99 10.39 5.93
C ILE A 43 -4.50 10.67 6.00
N ASN A 44 -5.25 10.20 5.02
CA ASN A 44 -6.71 10.39 5.01
C ASN A 44 -7.40 9.72 6.20
N ARG A 45 -6.89 8.56 6.63
CA ARG A 45 -7.44 7.83 7.79
C ARG A 45 -7.22 8.54 9.11
N TYR A 46 -6.10 9.24 9.26
CA TYR A 46 -5.66 9.85 10.51
C TYR A 46 -5.52 11.37 10.40
N ARG A 47 -6.24 12.00 9.46
CA ARG A 47 -6.13 13.41 9.10
C ARG A 47 -6.17 14.34 10.32
N ASP A 48 -7.10 14.07 11.24
CA ASP A 48 -7.30 14.90 12.46
C ASP A 48 -6.13 14.85 13.45
N HIS A 49 -5.21 13.92 13.24
CA HIS A 49 -4.02 13.71 14.10
C HIS A 49 -2.71 14.06 13.39
N LEU A 50 -2.77 14.54 12.15
CA LEU A 50 -1.61 14.82 11.32
C LEU A 50 -1.55 16.31 10.94
N PRO A 51 -0.34 16.87 10.71
CA PRO A 51 -0.16 18.27 10.35
C PRO A 51 -0.52 18.51 8.86
N VAL A 52 -1.75 18.25 8.48
CA VAL A 52 -2.30 18.45 7.14
C VAL A 52 -3.61 19.25 7.19
N ASN A 53 -3.87 20.00 6.14
CA ASN A 53 -5.11 20.78 5.95
C ASN A 53 -5.77 20.42 4.62
N ASP A 54 -6.81 21.15 4.22
CA ASP A 54 -7.57 20.84 3.02
C ASP A 54 -6.80 21.11 1.72
N ASP A 55 -5.81 22.01 1.76
CA ASP A 55 -4.95 22.35 0.63
C ASP A 55 -3.72 21.44 0.52
N THR A 56 -3.46 20.60 1.53
CA THR A 56 -2.31 19.69 1.52
C THR A 56 -2.40 18.66 0.40
N PRO A 57 -1.44 18.60 -0.54
CA PRO A 57 -1.44 17.67 -1.67
C PRO A 57 -1.08 16.25 -1.22
N ILE A 58 -2.07 15.45 -0.86
CA ILE A 58 -1.86 14.12 -0.29
C ILE A 58 -1.20 13.16 -1.28
N ILE A 59 0.02 12.72 -0.99
CA ILE A 59 0.77 11.73 -1.76
C ILE A 59 0.63 10.37 -1.08
N SER A 60 -0.10 9.46 -1.69
CA SER A 60 -0.37 8.13 -1.14
C SER A 60 -0.31 7.05 -2.21
N LEU A 61 0.13 5.87 -1.81
CA LEU A 61 0.09 4.61 -2.56
C LEU A 61 -0.92 3.63 -1.94
N GLY A 62 -1.75 4.08 -0.99
CA GLY A 62 -2.71 3.26 -0.27
C GLY A 62 -2.07 2.50 0.90
N GLU A 63 -0.94 2.97 1.42
CA GLU A 63 -0.19 2.41 2.55
C GLU A 63 -1.02 2.36 3.83
N GLY A 64 -0.67 1.41 4.70
CA GLY A 64 -1.40 1.14 5.94
C GLY A 64 -2.49 0.09 5.76
N ASN A 65 -3.44 0.03 6.67
CA ASN A 65 -4.50 -0.99 6.71
C ASN A 65 -3.97 -2.43 6.56
N THR A 66 -2.73 -2.67 6.99
CA THR A 66 -2.07 -3.97 6.91
C THR A 66 -2.77 -4.99 7.81
N PRO A 67 -2.77 -6.28 7.47
CA PRO A 67 -3.44 -7.30 8.26
C PRO A 67 -2.91 -7.40 9.70
N LEU A 68 -3.82 -7.70 10.62
CA LEU A 68 -3.52 -8.13 11.97
C LEU A 68 -3.81 -9.62 12.08
N ILE A 69 -2.77 -10.45 12.10
CA ILE A 69 -2.85 -11.90 11.97
C ILE A 69 -2.69 -12.54 13.34
N ARG A 70 -3.72 -13.28 13.81
CA ARG A 70 -3.63 -14.05 15.05
C ARG A 70 -2.74 -15.27 14.86
N LEU A 71 -1.73 -15.43 15.69
CA LEU A 71 -0.84 -16.58 15.69
C LEU A 71 -1.47 -17.74 16.46
N LYS A 72 -1.40 -18.95 15.87
CA LYS A 72 -1.97 -20.16 16.47
C LYS A 72 -0.92 -21.06 17.11
N ASN A 73 0.29 -21.06 16.60
CA ASN A 73 1.34 -22.01 16.98
C ASN A 73 2.25 -21.46 18.10
N ILE A 74 2.60 -20.18 18.03
CA ILE A 74 3.51 -19.56 19.02
C ILE A 74 2.95 -19.64 20.46
N PRO A 75 1.68 -19.28 20.72
CA PRO A 75 1.10 -19.45 22.08
C PRO A 75 1.21 -20.88 22.59
N LYS A 76 0.95 -21.88 21.72
CA LYS A 76 1.06 -23.29 22.09
C LYS A 76 2.50 -23.70 22.46
N LEU A 77 3.50 -23.23 21.70
CA LEU A 77 4.92 -23.49 21.97
C LEU A 77 5.37 -22.85 23.29
N LEU A 78 4.78 -21.71 23.66
CA LEU A 78 5.08 -21.04 24.92
C LEU A 78 4.36 -21.68 26.11
N GLY A 79 3.43 -22.60 25.89
CA GLY A 79 2.63 -23.22 26.96
C GLY A 79 1.81 -22.21 27.76
N LYS A 80 1.43 -21.09 27.16
CA LYS A 80 0.69 -19.99 27.81
C LYS A 80 -0.63 -19.70 27.12
N ASP A 81 -1.62 -19.40 27.90
CA ASP A 81 -2.92 -18.89 27.42
C ASP A 81 -2.80 -17.39 27.15
N VAL A 82 -2.26 -17.04 26.00
CA VAL A 82 -2.07 -15.67 25.53
C VAL A 82 -2.44 -15.54 24.07
N ASP A 83 -3.06 -14.45 23.70
CA ASP A 83 -3.29 -14.08 22.31
C ASP A 83 -2.12 -13.27 21.78
N ILE A 84 -1.50 -13.77 20.71
CA ILE A 84 -0.40 -13.08 20.02
C ILE A 84 -0.85 -12.77 18.59
N TYR A 85 -0.63 -11.53 18.19
CA TYR A 85 -0.95 -11.04 16.83
C TYR A 85 0.28 -10.46 16.17
N VAL A 86 0.39 -10.65 14.87
CA VAL A 86 1.39 -10.00 14.00
C VAL A 86 0.72 -8.94 13.16
N LYS A 87 1.17 -7.71 13.28
CA LYS A 87 0.85 -6.63 12.34
C LYS A 87 1.77 -6.77 11.14
N TYR A 88 1.21 -7.22 10.00
CA TYR A 88 2.04 -7.61 8.85
C TYR A 88 2.37 -6.40 7.95
N GLU A 89 3.39 -5.65 8.34
CA GLU A 89 3.84 -4.45 7.63
C GLU A 89 4.49 -4.73 6.26
N GLY A 90 4.87 -5.97 5.98
CA GLY A 90 5.37 -6.40 4.66
C GLY A 90 4.34 -6.29 3.53
N LEU A 91 3.06 -6.05 3.84
CA LEU A 91 2.01 -5.81 2.84
C LEU A 91 1.76 -4.33 2.55
N ASN A 92 2.60 -3.43 3.03
CA ASN A 92 2.63 -2.07 2.52
C ASN A 92 3.14 -2.03 1.05
N PRO A 93 2.83 -0.97 0.27
CA PRO A 93 3.17 -0.88 -1.16
C PRO A 93 4.64 -1.13 -1.50
N THR A 94 5.59 -0.69 -0.65
CA THR A 94 7.03 -0.96 -0.86
C THR A 94 7.57 -2.09 0.01
N GLY A 95 6.70 -2.89 0.60
CA GLY A 95 7.06 -4.09 1.35
C GLY A 95 7.53 -3.85 2.78
N SER A 96 7.35 -2.65 3.34
CA SER A 96 7.78 -2.34 4.70
C SER A 96 6.95 -1.26 5.40
N PHE A 97 7.13 -1.14 6.73
CA PHE A 97 6.50 -0.07 7.52
C PHE A 97 7.01 1.34 7.16
N LYS A 98 8.07 1.47 6.36
CA LYS A 98 8.64 2.77 5.94
C LYS A 98 7.65 3.58 5.11
N ASP A 99 6.74 2.94 4.41
CA ASP A 99 5.65 3.59 3.68
C ASP A 99 4.84 4.55 4.57
N ARG A 100 4.60 4.19 5.83
CA ARG A 100 3.82 5.00 6.76
C ARG A 100 4.44 6.37 7.05
N GLY A 101 5.76 6.42 7.20
CA GLY A 101 6.46 7.70 7.40
C GLY A 101 6.68 8.42 6.07
N MET A 102 6.92 7.67 4.99
CA MET A 102 7.28 8.25 3.71
C MET A 102 6.11 8.95 3.01
N THR A 103 4.88 8.42 3.13
CA THR A 103 3.69 9.12 2.66
C THR A 103 3.61 10.53 3.25
N MET A 104 3.86 10.68 4.55
CA MET A 104 3.82 11.99 5.22
C MET A 104 4.99 12.87 4.83
N ALA A 105 6.22 12.31 4.80
CA ALA A 105 7.43 13.07 4.46
C ALA A 105 7.35 13.64 3.04
N VAL A 106 6.94 12.84 2.06
CA VAL A 106 6.81 13.29 0.67
C VAL A 106 5.64 14.26 0.49
N THR A 107 4.51 14.02 1.16
CA THR A 107 3.39 14.95 1.17
C THR A 107 3.83 16.34 1.64
N LYS A 108 4.57 16.43 2.75
CA LYS A 108 5.06 17.73 3.28
C LYS A 108 6.11 18.34 2.36
N ALA A 109 7.02 17.55 1.81
CA ALA A 109 8.03 18.06 0.87
C ALA A 109 7.36 18.70 -0.37
N VAL A 110 6.32 18.06 -0.92
CA VAL A 110 5.57 18.64 -2.05
C VAL A 110 4.79 19.88 -1.63
N GLU A 111 4.16 19.89 -0.47
CA GLU A 111 3.46 21.07 0.07
C GLU A 111 4.40 22.27 0.24
N GLU A 112 5.66 22.01 0.61
CA GLU A 112 6.72 23.03 0.75
C GLU A 112 7.39 23.40 -0.58
N GLY A 113 6.94 22.83 -1.71
CA GLY A 113 7.46 23.15 -3.05
C GLY A 113 8.75 22.44 -3.41
N SER A 114 9.15 21.38 -2.69
CA SER A 114 10.32 20.58 -3.05
C SER A 114 10.09 19.85 -4.37
N ASN A 115 11.12 19.81 -5.23
CA ASN A 115 11.11 19.10 -6.51
C ASN A 115 12.01 17.85 -6.53
N ALA A 116 12.70 17.60 -5.42
CA ALA A 116 13.58 16.44 -5.24
C ALA A 116 13.63 15.98 -3.78
N ILE A 117 13.90 14.69 -3.57
CA ILE A 117 14.12 14.08 -2.26
C ILE A 117 15.46 13.38 -2.24
N ILE A 118 16.24 13.61 -1.19
CA ILE A 118 17.50 12.91 -0.95
C ILE A 118 17.33 11.98 0.25
N CYS A 119 17.69 10.71 0.08
CA CYS A 119 17.61 9.70 1.14
C CYS A 119 18.93 8.94 1.28
N ALA A 120 19.63 9.12 2.40
CA ALA A 120 20.86 8.41 2.73
C ALA A 120 20.55 7.01 3.30
N SER A 121 20.05 6.11 2.46
CA SER A 121 19.73 4.73 2.83
C SER A 121 19.89 3.80 1.64
N THR A 122 20.33 2.57 1.87
CA THR A 122 20.40 1.50 0.85
C THR A 122 19.29 0.45 1.00
N GLY A 123 18.35 0.67 1.90
CA GLY A 123 17.30 -0.31 2.25
C GLY A 123 15.89 0.23 2.06
N ASN A 124 14.99 -0.25 2.91
CA ASN A 124 13.55 0.02 2.80
C ASN A 124 13.19 1.52 2.82
N THR A 125 13.99 2.36 3.47
CA THR A 125 13.71 3.80 3.51
C THR A 125 13.93 4.43 2.13
N SER A 126 15.01 4.10 1.43
CA SER A 126 15.25 4.60 0.08
C SER A 126 14.26 4.01 -0.94
N ALA A 127 13.90 2.73 -0.79
CA ALA A 127 12.87 2.11 -1.63
C ALA A 127 11.52 2.84 -1.51
N ALA A 128 11.11 3.14 -0.27
CA ALA A 128 9.91 3.92 -0.05
C ALA A 128 10.05 5.37 -0.57
N ALA A 129 11.18 6.05 -0.31
CA ALA A 129 11.41 7.40 -0.81
C ALA A 129 11.27 7.47 -2.33
N ALA A 130 11.93 6.57 -3.06
CA ALA A 130 11.85 6.52 -4.52
C ALA A 130 10.40 6.27 -5.03
N ALA A 131 9.65 5.37 -4.40
CA ALA A 131 8.28 5.07 -4.79
C ALA A 131 7.33 6.27 -4.58
N TYR A 132 7.42 6.93 -3.43
CA TYR A 132 6.56 8.08 -3.11
C TYR A 132 6.99 9.34 -3.87
N ALA A 133 8.29 9.56 -4.13
CA ALA A 133 8.77 10.63 -5.01
C ALA A 133 8.24 10.44 -6.44
N ALA A 134 8.35 9.23 -6.98
CA ALA A 134 7.79 8.90 -8.29
C ALA A 134 6.27 9.11 -8.34
N ARG A 135 5.54 8.75 -7.27
CA ARG A 135 4.11 9.02 -7.15
C ARG A 135 3.78 10.51 -7.16
N ALA A 136 4.64 11.31 -6.57
CA ALA A 136 4.52 12.77 -6.52
C ALA A 136 4.99 13.48 -7.81
N GLY A 137 5.68 12.79 -8.70
CA GLY A 137 6.27 13.36 -9.91
C GLY A 137 7.50 14.22 -9.64
N ILE A 138 8.21 13.98 -8.51
CA ILE A 138 9.47 14.65 -8.14
C ILE A 138 10.64 13.67 -8.19
N THR A 139 11.89 14.19 -8.22
CA THR A 139 13.11 13.38 -8.34
C THR A 139 13.58 12.82 -7.01
#